data_41e6145aac737c9fe7cae0d3b478e9e2
#
_entry.id   41e6145aac737c9fe7cae0d3b478e9e2
#
_cell.length_a   1.000
_cell.length_b   1.000
_cell.length_c   1.000
_cell.angle_alpha   90.00
_cell.angle_beta   90.00
_cell.angle_gamma   90.00
#
_symmetry.space_group_name_H-M   'P 1'
#
loop_
_entity.id
_entity.type
_entity.pdbx_description
1 polymer ?
#
loop_
_entity_poly.entity_id
_entity_poly.type
_entity_poly.pdbx_seq_one_letter_code
_entity_poly.pdbx_strand_id
1 'polypeptide(L)'
;QMMTFDSLAGCDGRSIQTLMRAVPSELLMVALKGADDIAKDKFLSNMSARAREMFVDEMEQRGPMRLSDVEDAEKQILRTARRLSDAGEMMLAGRGDYV
;
A
#
# COMPACT_ATOMS: atom_id res chain seq x y z
N GLN A 1 6.70 -1.15 -18.49
CA GLN A 1 5.35 -1.09 -17.93
C GLN A 1 5.30 -0.30 -16.65
N MET A 2 4.27 0.52 -16.55
CA MET A 2 4.11 1.33 -15.36
C MET A 2 3.40 0.56 -14.28
N MET A 3 3.98 0.57 -13.11
CA MET A 3 3.39 -0.03 -11.94
C MET A 3 2.41 0.96 -11.31
N THR A 4 1.23 0.50 -10.98
CA THR A 4 0.24 1.32 -10.27
C THR A 4 0.19 0.91 -8.81
N PHE A 5 -0.46 1.73 -8.00
CA PHE A 5 -0.63 1.39 -6.59
C PHE A 5 -1.34 0.05 -6.43
N ASP A 6 -2.38 -0.19 -7.23
CA ASP A 6 -3.13 -1.44 -7.13
C ASP A 6 -2.29 -2.66 -7.52
N SER A 7 -1.23 -2.46 -8.31
CA SER A 7 -0.31 -3.54 -8.65
C SER A 7 0.42 -4.09 -7.43
N LEU A 8 0.50 -3.31 -6.35
CA LEU A 8 1.14 -3.77 -5.12
C LEU A 8 0.41 -4.96 -4.51
N ALA A 9 -0.85 -5.18 -4.89
CA ALA A 9 -1.58 -6.36 -4.42
C ALA A 9 -0.93 -7.67 -4.82
N GLY A 10 -0.09 -7.66 -5.87
CA GLY A 10 0.63 -8.84 -6.30
C GLY A 10 1.91 -9.12 -5.54
N CYS A 11 2.32 -8.23 -4.64
CA CYS A 11 3.52 -8.44 -3.83
C CYS A 11 3.25 -9.50 -2.76
N ASP A 12 4.33 -10.17 -2.32
CA ASP A 12 4.19 -11.11 -1.22
C ASP A 12 3.95 -10.37 0.11
N GLY A 13 3.41 -11.10 1.10
CA GLY A 13 3.06 -10.49 2.38
C GLY A 13 4.23 -9.84 3.09
N ARG A 14 5.41 -10.45 2.99
CA ARG A 14 6.61 -9.91 3.63
C ARG A 14 6.99 -8.55 3.04
N SER A 15 6.92 -8.43 1.72
CA SER A 15 7.19 -7.16 1.06
C SER A 15 6.18 -6.09 1.46
N ILE A 16 4.91 -6.47 1.55
CA ILE A 16 3.86 -5.53 2.00
C ILE A 16 4.14 -5.07 3.42
N GLN A 17 4.53 -5.97 4.31
CA GLN A 17 4.86 -5.59 5.68
C GLN A 17 6.06 -4.65 5.74
N THR A 18 7.08 -4.92 4.93
CA THR A 18 8.25 -4.04 4.85
C THR A 18 7.82 -2.65 4.39
N LEU A 19 6.99 -2.58 3.37
CA LEU A 19 6.49 -1.31 2.86
C LEU A 19 5.68 -0.56 3.91
N MET A 20 4.79 -1.26 4.63
CA MET A 20 3.97 -0.63 5.66
C MET A 20 4.80 -0.05 6.79
N ARG A 21 5.93 -0.67 7.12
CA ARG A 21 6.81 -0.12 8.15
C ARG A 21 7.56 1.12 7.67
N ALA A 22 7.68 1.28 6.36
CA ALA A 22 8.44 2.39 5.78
C ALA A 22 7.59 3.62 5.47
N VAL A 23 6.26 3.51 5.53
CA VAL A 23 5.38 4.64 5.24
C VAL A 23 4.56 5.02 6.46
N PRO A 24 4.25 6.32 6.62
CA PRO A 24 3.38 6.73 7.74
C PRO A 24 1.99 6.12 7.59
N SER A 25 1.41 5.73 8.72
CA SER A 25 0.07 5.12 8.72
C SER A 25 -0.96 6.05 8.10
N GLU A 26 -0.85 7.33 8.34
CA GLU A 26 -1.79 8.30 7.80
C GLU A 26 -1.74 8.33 6.28
N LEU A 27 -0.55 8.27 5.72
CA LEU A 27 -0.38 8.25 4.27
C LEU A 27 -1.03 6.99 3.67
N LEU A 28 -0.84 5.87 4.33
CA LEU A 28 -1.44 4.61 3.89
C LEU A 28 -2.96 4.68 3.94
N MET A 29 -3.53 5.28 5.00
CA MET A 29 -4.98 5.45 5.10
C MET A 29 -5.55 6.24 3.92
N VAL A 30 -4.88 7.34 3.58
CA VAL A 30 -5.34 8.16 2.46
C VAL A 30 -5.28 7.37 1.16
N ALA A 31 -4.17 6.68 0.93
CA ALA A 31 -4.00 5.91 -0.30
C ALA A 31 -5.03 4.79 -0.42
N LEU A 32 -5.34 4.12 0.68
CA LEU A 32 -6.28 3.00 0.64
C LEU A 32 -7.72 3.44 0.40
N LYS A 33 -8.03 4.71 0.61
CA LYS A 33 -9.36 5.21 0.28
C LYS A 33 -9.67 5.09 -1.21
N GLY A 34 -8.64 5.16 -2.06
CA GLY A 34 -8.83 5.04 -3.50
C GLY A 34 -8.43 3.69 -4.07
N ALA A 35 -7.98 2.77 -3.23
CA ALA A 35 -7.54 1.46 -3.69
C ALA A 35 -8.73 0.56 -3.99
N ASP A 36 -8.56 -0.36 -4.94
CA ASP A 36 -9.59 -1.37 -5.16
C ASP A 36 -9.59 -2.35 -3.98
N ASP A 37 -10.61 -3.20 -3.94
CA ASP A 37 -10.80 -4.11 -2.81
C ASP A 37 -9.66 -5.11 -2.67
N ILE A 38 -9.07 -5.53 -3.77
CA ILE A 38 -7.97 -6.50 -3.73
C ILE A 38 -6.74 -5.86 -3.11
N ALA A 39 -6.40 -4.66 -3.53
CA ALA A 39 -5.24 -3.95 -2.97
C ALA A 39 -5.48 -3.60 -1.51
N LYS A 40 -6.66 -3.08 -1.19
CA LYS A 40 -6.99 -2.74 0.20
C LYS A 40 -6.87 -3.96 1.10
N ASP A 41 -7.42 -5.08 0.66
CA ASP A 41 -7.39 -6.33 1.42
C ASP A 41 -5.95 -6.81 1.63
N LYS A 42 -5.11 -6.66 0.63
CA LYS A 42 -3.72 -7.09 0.73
C LYS A 42 -3.00 -6.39 1.87
N PHE A 43 -3.20 -5.08 1.99
CA PHE A 43 -2.60 -4.34 3.10
C PHE A 43 -3.23 -4.69 4.43
N LEU A 44 -4.56 -4.73 4.48
CA LEU A 44 -5.26 -4.99 5.74
C LEU A 44 -5.01 -6.39 6.26
N SER A 45 -4.91 -7.38 5.38
CA SER A 45 -4.69 -8.76 5.80
C SER A 45 -3.27 -9.00 6.34
N ASN A 46 -2.36 -8.06 6.10
CA ASN A 46 -1.01 -8.15 6.64
C ASN A 46 -0.85 -7.36 7.95
N MET A 47 -1.94 -6.92 8.53
CA MET A 47 -1.97 -6.29 9.84
C MET A 47 -2.50 -7.27 10.87
N SER A 48 -2.16 -7.04 12.16
CA SER A 48 -2.79 -7.81 13.21
C SER A 48 -4.29 -7.50 13.22
N ALA A 49 -5.09 -8.40 13.80
CA ALA A 49 -6.54 -8.20 13.83
C ALA A 49 -6.90 -6.87 14.50
N ARG A 50 -6.21 -6.55 15.59
CA ARG A 50 -6.47 -5.32 16.33
C ARG A 50 -6.06 -4.09 15.52
N ALA A 51 -4.89 -4.14 14.89
CA ALA A 51 -4.42 -3.01 14.09
C ALA A 51 -5.36 -2.77 12.90
N ARG A 52 -5.81 -3.85 12.26
CA ARG A 52 -6.73 -3.74 11.14
C ARG A 52 -8.05 -3.09 11.57
N GLU A 53 -8.59 -3.51 12.70
CA GLU A 53 -9.85 -2.95 13.20
C GLU A 53 -9.71 -1.46 13.45
N MET A 54 -8.65 -1.06 14.13
CA MET A 54 -8.41 0.35 14.40
C MET A 54 -8.20 1.15 13.11
N PHE A 55 -7.50 0.56 12.16
CA PHE A 55 -7.21 1.22 10.88
C PHE A 55 -8.49 1.44 10.09
N VAL A 56 -9.33 0.42 10.00
CA VAL A 56 -10.60 0.51 9.26
C VAL A 56 -11.53 1.55 9.92
N ASP A 57 -11.61 1.51 11.26
CA ASP A 57 -12.45 2.49 11.97
C ASP A 57 -12.00 3.91 11.69
N GLU A 58 -10.71 4.14 11.71
CA GLU A 58 -10.18 5.48 11.46
C GLU A 58 -10.40 5.93 10.02
N MET A 59 -10.28 5.01 9.08
CA MET A 59 -10.59 5.32 7.68
C MET A 59 -12.04 5.75 7.51
N GLU A 60 -12.95 5.07 8.18
CA GLU A 60 -14.36 5.41 8.10
C GLU A 60 -14.66 6.77 8.72
N GLN A 61 -14.00 7.08 9.82
CA GLN A 61 -14.19 8.35 10.48
C GLN A 61 -13.72 9.53 9.66
N ARG A 62 -12.73 9.33 8.82
CA ARG A 62 -12.21 10.42 7.99
C ARG A 62 -13.17 10.84 6.89
N GLY A 63 -14.05 9.94 6.46
CA GLY A 63 -15.01 10.24 5.42
C GLY A 63 -14.38 10.46 4.06
N PRO A 64 -15.09 11.14 3.15
CA PRO A 64 -14.60 11.33 1.79
C PRO A 64 -13.35 12.18 1.73
N MET A 65 -12.49 11.89 0.74
CA MET A 65 -11.24 12.60 0.53
C MET A 65 -11.15 13.05 -0.92
N ARG A 66 -10.34 14.08 -1.16
CA ARG A 66 -10.09 14.54 -2.51
C ARG A 66 -9.34 13.48 -3.30
N LEU A 67 -9.77 13.26 -4.53
CA LEU A 67 -9.09 12.31 -5.40
C LEU A 67 -7.62 12.67 -5.58
N SER A 68 -7.31 13.95 -5.74
CA SER A 68 -5.92 14.37 -5.92
C SER A 68 -5.05 14.02 -4.73
N ASP A 69 -5.58 14.13 -3.51
CA ASP A 69 -4.85 13.77 -2.30
C ASP A 69 -4.60 12.27 -2.24
N VAL A 70 -5.61 11.48 -2.62
CA VAL A 70 -5.48 10.03 -2.66
C VAL A 70 -4.42 9.62 -3.67
N GLU A 71 -4.46 10.20 -4.87
CA GLU A 71 -3.49 9.89 -5.91
C GLU A 71 -2.07 10.26 -5.50
N ASP A 72 -1.91 11.40 -4.85
CA ASP A 72 -0.60 11.82 -4.36
C ASP A 72 -0.05 10.86 -3.33
N ALA A 73 -0.91 10.40 -2.42
CA ALA A 73 -0.50 9.42 -1.41
C ALA A 73 -0.07 8.11 -2.07
N GLU A 74 -0.83 7.65 -3.05
CA GLU A 74 -0.49 6.43 -3.79
C GLU A 74 0.85 6.56 -4.50
N LYS A 75 1.11 7.70 -5.10
CA LYS A 75 2.38 7.94 -5.78
C LYS A 75 3.55 7.93 -4.81
N GLN A 76 3.37 8.52 -3.64
CA GLN A 76 4.42 8.54 -2.62
C GLN A 76 4.74 7.14 -2.13
N ILE A 77 3.73 6.31 -1.92
CA ILE A 77 3.93 4.94 -1.48
C ILE A 77 4.63 4.14 -2.58
N LEU A 78 4.25 4.34 -3.85
CA LEU A 78 4.93 3.67 -4.95
C LEU A 78 6.40 4.05 -5.04
N ARG A 79 6.72 5.32 -4.82
CA ARG A 79 8.13 5.74 -4.81
C ARG A 79 8.91 5.06 -3.71
N THR A 80 8.30 4.95 -2.53
CA THR A 80 8.92 4.24 -1.41
C THR A 80 9.12 2.77 -1.76
N ALA A 81 8.11 2.14 -2.36
CA ALA A 81 8.21 0.73 -2.76
C ALA A 81 9.36 0.51 -3.75
N ARG A 82 9.49 1.39 -4.73
CA ARG A 82 10.58 1.28 -5.71
C ARG A 82 11.93 1.44 -5.04
N ARG A 83 12.05 2.39 -4.12
CA ARG A 83 13.29 2.60 -3.39
C ARG A 83 13.66 1.37 -2.57
N LEU A 84 12.68 0.78 -1.90
CA LEU A 84 12.92 -0.43 -1.10
C LEU A 84 13.29 -1.61 -2.00
N SER A 85 12.64 -1.72 -3.14
CA SER A 85 12.96 -2.78 -4.10
C SER A 85 14.37 -2.62 -4.65
N ASP A 86 14.76 -1.39 -4.97
CA ASP A 86 16.09 -1.12 -5.48
C ASP A 86 17.16 -1.41 -4.43
N ALA A 87 16.83 -1.25 -3.17
CA ALA A 87 17.72 -1.57 -2.06
C ALA A 87 17.70 -3.07 -1.70
N GLY A 88 16.88 -3.86 -2.38
CA GLY A 88 16.79 -5.29 -2.09
C GLY A 88 15.96 -5.64 -0.88
N GLU A 89 15.18 -4.69 -0.36
CA GLU A 89 14.43 -4.91 0.88
C GLU A 89 13.00 -5.39 0.63
N MET A 90 12.52 -5.28 -0.59
CA MET A 90 11.23 -5.87 -0.95
C MET A 90 11.27 -6.24 -2.43
N MET A 91 10.33 -7.08 -2.84
CA MET A 91 10.21 -7.51 -4.23
C MET A 91 8.91 -6.99 -4.80
N LEU A 92 9.01 -6.21 -5.89
CA LEU A 92 7.83 -5.69 -6.55
C LEU A 92 7.18 -6.75 -7.43
N ALA A 93 5.85 -6.71 -7.52
CA ALA A 93 5.10 -7.61 -8.37
C ALA A 93 5.53 -7.45 -9.82
N GLY A 94 5.68 -8.56 -10.52
CA GLY A 94 6.04 -8.57 -11.93
C GLY A 94 7.53 -8.59 -12.21
N ARG A 95 8.37 -8.25 -11.25
CA ARG A 95 9.82 -8.26 -11.49
C ARG A 95 10.36 -9.66 -11.68
N GLY A 96 9.78 -10.63 -10.98
CA GLY A 96 10.19 -12.01 -11.10
C GLY A 96 9.78 -12.64 -12.43
N ASP A 97 8.95 -11.97 -13.20
CA ASP A 97 8.50 -12.47 -14.49
C ASP A 97 9.53 -12.28 -15.59
N TYR A 98 10.57 -11.52 -15.31
CA TYR A 98 11.59 -11.17 -16.30
C TYR A 98 12.88 -11.92 -15.97
N VAL A 99 12.87 -13.17 -16.23
CA VAL A 99 14.04 -14.00 -15.98
C VAL A 99 14.70 -14.40 -17.26
#